data_880fb5178775a7a9309fd894e4a9f96d
#
_entry.id   880fb5178775a7a9309fd894e4a9f96d
#
_cell.length_a   1.000
_cell.length_b   1.000
_cell.length_c   1.000
_cell.angle_alpha   90.00
_cell.angle_beta   90.00
_cell.angle_gamma   90.00
#
_symmetry.space_group_name_H-M   'P 1'
#
loop_
_entity.id
_entity.type
_entity.pdbx_description
1 polymer ?
#
loop_
_entity_poly.entity_id
_entity_poly.type
_entity_poly.pdbx_seq_one_letter_code
_entity_poly.pdbx_strand_id
1 'polypeptide(L)'
;RLDRAASGLMVLAHNKKAAAALSQLFAKREVEKIYRAQVNGRLPERQVTINQAIDGKPAKSHAKEISFDGDNSHVEVRIETGRKHQIRRHLASLGCPIVGDRLHGNGGEDDMNLQLQAYQLSFVCPISKGKSHYQL
;
A
#
# COMPACT_ATOMS: atom_id res chain seq x y z
N ARG A 1 -5.84 5.71 6.25
CA ARG A 1 -4.69 6.53 6.64
C ARG A 1 -3.50 6.23 5.73
N LEU A 2 -2.85 7.26 5.25
CA LEU A 2 -1.62 7.13 4.46
C LEU A 2 -0.39 7.34 5.35
N ASP A 3 0.70 6.64 5.04
CA ASP A 3 2.00 6.96 5.61
C ASP A 3 2.37 8.40 5.27
N ARG A 4 3.04 9.07 6.19
CA ARG A 4 3.35 10.49 6.04
C ARG A 4 4.07 10.84 4.74
N ALA A 5 4.94 9.98 4.27
CA ALA A 5 5.71 10.18 3.05
C ALA A 5 5.05 9.62 1.79
N ALA A 6 3.95 8.87 1.93
CA ALA A 6 3.22 8.33 0.78
C ALA A 6 2.28 9.38 0.18
N SER A 7 1.94 9.20 -1.07
CA SER A 7 0.97 10.03 -1.78
C SER A 7 -0.27 9.21 -2.17
N GLY A 8 -1.27 9.88 -2.71
CA GLY A 8 -2.41 9.21 -3.35
C GLY A 8 -3.74 9.40 -2.67
N LEU A 9 -4.61 8.44 -2.89
CA LEU A 9 -6.01 8.50 -2.48
C LEU A 9 -6.20 8.33 -0.98
N MET A 10 -7.08 9.15 -0.42
CA MET A 10 -7.48 9.08 0.98
C MET A 10 -8.97 9.40 1.09
N VAL A 11 -9.68 8.67 1.94
CA VAL A 11 -11.09 8.93 2.23
C VAL A 11 -11.20 9.76 3.51
N LEU A 12 -11.96 10.86 3.42
CA LEU A 12 -12.24 11.72 4.55
C LEU A 12 -13.75 11.69 4.84
N ALA A 13 -14.10 11.58 6.10
CA ALA A 13 -15.49 11.63 6.55
C ALA A 13 -15.88 13.03 6.98
N HIS A 14 -17.10 13.46 6.60
CA HIS A 14 -17.58 14.80 6.94
C HIS A 14 -18.23 14.92 8.33
N ASN A 15 -18.58 13.78 8.93
CA ASN A 15 -19.20 13.76 10.26
C ASN A 15 -18.87 12.46 10.99
N LYS A 16 -19.24 12.39 12.28
CA LYS A 16 -18.94 11.24 13.13
C LYS A 16 -19.61 9.95 12.65
N LYS A 17 -20.82 10.02 12.14
CA LYS A 17 -21.56 8.86 11.62
C LYS A 17 -20.87 8.27 10.41
N ALA A 18 -20.46 9.11 9.46
CA ALA A 18 -19.71 8.67 8.27
C ALA A 18 -18.34 8.11 8.66
N ALA A 19 -17.65 8.74 9.60
CA ALA A 19 -16.36 8.27 10.10
C ALA A 19 -16.47 6.88 10.72
N ALA A 20 -17.48 6.64 11.54
CA ALA A 20 -17.71 5.34 12.17
C ALA A 20 -18.02 4.26 11.12
N ALA A 21 -18.89 4.58 10.16
CA ALA A 21 -19.28 3.64 9.11
C ALA A 21 -18.09 3.26 8.21
N LEU A 22 -17.28 4.23 7.79
CA LEU A 22 -16.07 4.00 6.99
C LEU A 22 -15.02 3.21 7.78
N SER A 23 -14.82 3.54 9.05
CA SER A 23 -13.89 2.80 9.91
C SER A 23 -14.26 1.32 10.01
N GLN A 24 -15.56 1.00 10.07
CA GLN A 24 -16.02 -0.39 10.07
C GLN A 24 -15.70 -1.11 8.75
N LEU A 25 -15.85 -0.44 7.60
CA LEU A 25 -15.47 -1.02 6.31
C LEU A 25 -14.00 -1.41 6.27
N PHE A 26 -13.13 -0.52 6.73
CA PHE A 26 -11.69 -0.81 6.79
C PHE A 26 -11.39 -1.93 7.79
N ALA A 27 -12.01 -1.93 8.96
CA ALA A 27 -11.83 -2.96 9.97
C ALA A 27 -12.28 -4.34 9.48
N LYS A 28 -13.38 -4.40 8.72
CA LYS A 28 -13.92 -5.64 8.15
C LYS A 28 -13.24 -6.06 6.85
N ARG A 29 -12.25 -5.28 6.38
CA ARG A 29 -11.53 -5.54 5.13
C ARG A 29 -12.45 -5.56 3.91
N GLU A 30 -13.47 -4.72 3.91
CA GLU A 30 -14.42 -4.55 2.81
C GLU A 30 -13.98 -3.47 1.81
N VAL A 31 -12.78 -2.95 1.96
CA VAL A 31 -12.18 -1.95 1.07
C VAL A 31 -11.05 -2.60 0.30
N GLU A 32 -11.13 -2.55 -1.03
CA GLU A 32 -10.03 -2.97 -1.89
C GLU A 32 -9.04 -1.80 -2.01
N LYS A 33 -7.79 -2.05 -1.66
CA LYS A 33 -6.72 -1.06 -1.67
C LYS A 33 -5.59 -1.54 -2.55
N ILE A 34 -5.26 -0.77 -3.57
CA ILE A 34 -4.15 -1.04 -4.48
C ILE A 34 -3.18 0.13 -4.44
N TYR A 35 -1.92 -0.19 -4.25
CA TYR A 35 -0.83 0.76 -4.23
C TYR A 35 0.08 0.52 -5.42
N ARG A 36 0.79 1.55 -5.84
CA ARG A 36 1.89 1.45 -6.78
C ARG A 36 3.14 1.98 -6.12
N ALA A 37 4.26 1.31 -6.38
CA ALA A 37 5.54 1.67 -5.81
C ALA A 37 6.65 1.46 -6.83
N GLN A 38 7.71 2.24 -6.68
CA GLN A 38 8.97 1.99 -7.36
C GLN A 38 9.93 1.40 -6.34
N VAL A 39 10.48 0.23 -6.66
CA VAL A 39 11.38 -0.49 -5.75
C VAL A 39 12.76 -0.65 -6.36
N ASN A 40 13.77 -0.77 -5.51
CA ASN A 40 15.13 -1.09 -5.92
C ASN A 40 15.22 -2.57 -6.27
N GLY A 41 15.69 -2.90 -7.47
CA GLY A 41 15.81 -4.28 -7.93
C GLY A 41 14.50 -4.86 -8.44
N ARG A 42 14.34 -6.16 -8.30
CA ARG A 42 13.19 -6.92 -8.79
C ARG A 42 12.59 -7.78 -7.70
N LEU A 43 11.28 -8.07 -7.82
CA LEU A 43 10.63 -9.11 -7.04
C LEU A 43 11.24 -10.48 -7.40
N PRO A 44 11.26 -11.44 -6.45
CA PRO A 44 11.78 -12.80 -6.71
C PRO A 44 11.01 -13.53 -7.82
N GLU A 45 9.73 -13.18 -7.97
CA GLU A 45 8.85 -13.69 -9.04
C GLU A 45 7.96 -12.54 -9.53
N ARG A 46 7.35 -12.71 -10.70
CA ARG A 46 6.48 -11.70 -11.28
C ARG A 46 5.30 -11.36 -10.37
N GLN A 47 4.79 -12.34 -9.64
CA GLN A 47 3.75 -12.17 -8.63
C GLN A 47 4.18 -12.87 -7.35
N VAL A 48 4.07 -12.18 -6.23
CA VAL A 48 4.49 -12.68 -4.91
C VAL A 48 3.44 -12.37 -3.88
N THR A 49 3.10 -13.36 -3.06
CA THR A 49 2.29 -13.14 -1.85
C THR A 49 3.22 -13.12 -0.65
N ILE A 50 3.12 -12.08 0.17
CA ILE A 50 3.96 -11.89 1.35
C ILE A 50 3.08 -12.00 2.58
N ASN A 51 3.36 -13.01 3.44
CA ASN A 51 2.59 -13.33 4.64
C ASN A 51 3.33 -12.98 5.93
N GLN A 52 4.48 -12.34 5.85
CA GLN A 52 5.28 -12.04 7.03
C GLN A 52 4.49 -11.18 8.02
N ALA A 53 4.39 -11.63 9.27
CA ALA A 53 3.75 -10.88 10.33
C ALA A 53 4.47 -9.55 10.59
N ILE A 54 3.71 -8.54 10.97
CA ILE A 54 4.23 -7.22 11.31
C ILE A 54 3.80 -6.89 12.74
N ASP A 55 4.80 -6.58 13.59
CA ASP A 55 4.58 -6.29 15.01
C ASP A 55 3.77 -7.40 15.71
N GLY A 56 4.04 -8.66 15.36
CA GLY A 56 3.38 -9.83 15.93
C GLY A 56 1.96 -10.07 15.42
N LYS A 57 1.50 -9.31 14.42
CA LYS A 57 0.14 -9.42 13.87
C LYS A 57 0.17 -9.96 12.45
N PRO A 58 -0.81 -10.79 12.04
CA PRO A 58 -0.90 -11.26 10.67
C PRO A 58 -0.95 -10.11 9.67
N ALA A 59 -0.18 -10.23 8.60
CA ALA A 59 -0.15 -9.23 7.54
C ALA A 59 -0.01 -9.93 6.18
N LYS A 60 -0.79 -9.48 5.20
CA LYS A 60 -0.78 -10.10 3.86
C LYS A 60 -0.81 -9.05 2.77
N SER A 61 0.16 -9.16 1.87
CA SER A 61 0.29 -8.31 0.69
C SER A 61 0.49 -9.17 -0.55
N HIS A 62 -0.07 -8.71 -1.67
CA HIS A 62 0.12 -9.33 -2.99
C HIS A 62 0.81 -8.33 -3.90
N ALA A 63 2.04 -8.63 -4.29
CA ALA A 63 2.85 -7.76 -5.13
C ALA A 63 2.97 -8.32 -6.54
N LYS A 64 2.91 -7.44 -7.53
CA LYS A 64 3.04 -7.80 -8.95
C LYS A 64 3.97 -6.80 -9.62
N GLU A 65 4.96 -7.33 -10.37
CA GLU A 65 5.83 -6.49 -11.17
C GLU A 65 5.08 -5.99 -12.41
N ILE A 66 5.09 -4.67 -12.61
CA ILE A 66 4.49 -4.04 -13.79
C ILE A 66 5.56 -3.87 -14.87
N SER A 67 6.72 -3.35 -14.48
CA SER A 67 7.83 -3.10 -15.40
C SER A 67 9.16 -3.07 -14.65
N PHE A 68 10.25 -3.27 -15.38
CA PHE A 68 11.61 -3.24 -14.87
C PHE A 68 12.50 -2.48 -15.86
N ASP A 69 13.28 -1.51 -15.37
CA ASP A 69 14.12 -0.65 -16.21
C ASP A 69 15.61 -1.04 -16.23
N GLY A 70 15.96 -2.13 -15.57
CA GLY A 70 17.36 -2.58 -15.41
C GLY A 70 17.91 -2.34 -14.01
N ASP A 71 17.40 -1.37 -13.29
CA ASP A 71 17.80 -1.03 -11.92
C ASP A 71 16.63 -1.10 -10.93
N ASN A 72 15.50 -0.56 -11.33
CA ASN A 72 14.30 -0.45 -10.50
C ASN A 72 13.10 -1.11 -11.15
N SER A 73 12.16 -1.55 -10.33
CA SER A 73 10.88 -2.09 -10.80
C SER A 73 9.73 -1.19 -10.37
N HIS A 74 8.72 -1.09 -11.23
CA HIS A 74 7.41 -0.62 -10.83
C HIS A 74 6.57 -1.82 -10.42
N VAL A 75 5.98 -1.75 -9.24
CA VAL A 75 5.17 -2.83 -8.68
C VAL A 75 3.80 -2.32 -8.27
N GLU A 76 2.82 -3.20 -8.39
CA GLU A 76 1.47 -2.97 -7.89
C GLU A 76 1.24 -3.88 -6.69
N VAL A 77 0.74 -3.33 -5.59
CA VAL A 77 0.54 -4.08 -4.36
C VAL A 77 -0.90 -3.96 -3.90
N ARG A 78 -1.58 -5.09 -3.79
CA ARG A 78 -2.89 -5.19 -3.15
C ARG A 78 -2.70 -5.71 -1.74
N ILE A 79 -3.28 -5.05 -0.75
CA ILE A 79 -3.15 -5.44 0.65
C ILE A 79 -4.48 -5.95 1.20
N GLU A 80 -4.42 -7.05 1.98
CA GLU A 80 -5.57 -7.59 2.68
C GLU A 80 -5.65 -7.09 4.12
N THR A 81 -4.53 -6.66 4.67
CA THR A 81 -4.40 -6.09 6.01
C THR A 81 -3.81 -4.68 5.87
N GLY A 82 -3.89 -3.88 6.92
CA GLY A 82 -3.36 -2.53 6.92
C GLY A 82 -2.43 -2.26 8.09
N ARG A 83 -1.40 -3.07 8.29
CA ARG A 83 -0.45 -2.87 9.37
C ARG A 83 0.46 -1.68 9.09
N LYS A 84 1.04 -1.12 10.15
CA LYS A 84 1.91 0.05 10.05
C LYS A 84 3.09 -0.22 9.10
N HIS A 85 3.22 0.62 8.08
CA HIS A 85 4.26 0.53 7.04
C HIS A 85 4.32 -0.85 6.37
N GLN A 86 3.18 -1.52 6.23
CA GLN A 86 3.13 -2.91 5.76
C GLN A 86 3.82 -3.10 4.42
N ILE A 87 3.47 -2.32 3.40
CA ILE A 87 4.04 -2.46 2.06
C ILE A 87 5.54 -2.21 2.08
N ARG A 88 5.97 -1.17 2.79
CA ARG A 88 7.38 -0.81 2.92
C ARG A 88 8.19 -1.94 3.54
N ARG A 89 7.68 -2.52 4.62
CA ARG A 89 8.32 -3.63 5.35
C ARG A 89 8.31 -4.92 4.55
N HIS A 90 7.19 -5.26 3.92
CA HIS A 90 7.08 -6.47 3.09
C HIS A 90 8.01 -6.43 1.90
N LEU A 91 8.07 -5.31 1.16
CA LEU A 91 8.98 -5.18 0.02
C LEU A 91 10.44 -5.18 0.44
N ALA A 92 10.79 -4.52 1.54
CA ALA A 92 12.14 -4.56 2.09
C ALA A 92 12.55 -5.98 2.48
N SER A 93 11.64 -6.77 3.03
CA SER A 93 11.91 -8.17 3.41
C SER A 93 12.24 -9.07 2.22
N LEU A 94 11.79 -8.70 1.02
CA LEU A 94 12.11 -9.40 -0.22
C LEU A 94 13.44 -8.94 -0.85
N GLY A 95 14.14 -7.99 -0.23
CA GLY A 95 15.36 -7.42 -0.77
C GLY A 95 15.12 -6.36 -1.85
N CYS A 96 13.88 -5.88 -2.01
CA CYS A 96 13.55 -4.82 -2.96
C CYS A 96 12.81 -3.67 -2.26
N PRO A 97 13.52 -2.88 -1.44
CA PRO A 97 12.91 -1.76 -0.72
C PRO A 97 12.40 -0.70 -1.68
N ILE A 98 11.40 0.05 -1.22
CA ILE A 98 10.85 1.16 -1.99
C ILE A 98 11.89 2.27 -2.14
N VAL A 99 11.99 2.83 -3.32
CA VAL A 99 12.87 3.98 -3.59
C VAL A 99 12.47 5.15 -2.68
N GLY A 100 13.43 5.73 -2.01
CA GLY A 100 13.21 6.84 -1.08
C GLY A 100 12.77 6.43 0.32
N ASP A 101 12.70 5.13 0.60
CA ASP A 101 12.35 4.66 1.95
C ASP A 101 13.58 4.69 2.85
N ARG A 102 13.67 5.71 3.70
CA ARG A 102 14.78 5.88 4.63
C ARG A 102 14.68 4.98 5.85
N LEU A 103 13.47 4.63 6.25
CA LEU A 103 13.24 3.91 7.50
C LEU A 103 13.39 2.40 7.36
N HIS A 104 12.90 1.83 6.26
CA HIS A 104 12.87 0.39 6.03
C HIS A 104 13.74 -0.06 4.85
N GLY A 105 14.31 0.89 4.12
CA GLY A 105 15.07 0.61 2.91
C GLY A 105 16.53 0.97 3.03
N ASN A 106 17.17 1.18 1.90
CA ASN A 106 18.60 1.45 1.79
C ASN A 106 19.01 2.85 2.27
N GLY A 107 18.05 3.70 2.59
CA GLY A 107 18.32 5.02 3.15
C GLY A 107 19.35 5.81 2.38
N GLY A 108 19.22 5.93 1.07
CA GLY A 108 20.19 6.62 0.24
C GLY A 108 20.43 8.06 0.68
N GLU A 109 21.58 8.61 0.31
CA GLU A 109 21.93 10.01 0.59
C GLU A 109 20.97 10.99 -0.08
N ASP A 110 20.23 10.52 -1.07
CA ASP A 110 19.30 11.34 -1.81
C ASP A 110 18.01 11.56 -1.01
N ASP A 111 17.61 12.80 -0.89
CA ASP A 111 16.36 13.24 -0.27
C ASP A 111 15.14 12.90 -1.13
N MET A 112 15.16 11.79 -1.84
CA MET A 112 14.04 11.38 -2.66
C MET A 112 12.83 11.08 -1.80
N ASN A 113 11.67 11.59 -2.19
CA ASN A 113 10.42 11.25 -1.56
C ASN A 113 10.12 9.76 -1.74
N LEU A 114 9.43 9.18 -0.77
CA LEU A 114 9.00 7.79 -0.83
C LEU A 114 8.15 7.55 -2.09
N GLN A 115 8.59 6.64 -2.94
CA GLN A 115 7.90 6.31 -4.19
C GLN A 115 6.80 5.28 -3.95
N LEU A 116 5.84 5.65 -3.12
CA LEU A 116 4.68 4.83 -2.76
C LEU A 116 3.41 5.67 -2.93
N GLN A 117 2.47 5.16 -3.70
CA GLN A 117 1.23 5.85 -4.01
C GLN A 117 0.02 4.95 -3.77
N ALA A 118 -0.96 5.44 -3.02
CA ALA A 118 -2.27 4.81 -2.93
C ALA A 118 -3.00 5.07 -4.25
N TYR A 119 -2.98 4.08 -5.13
CA TYR A 119 -3.37 4.23 -6.52
C TYR A 119 -4.85 3.98 -6.76
N GLN A 120 -5.43 3.00 -6.10
CA GLN A 120 -6.81 2.59 -6.33
C GLN A 120 -7.50 2.28 -5.00
N LEU A 121 -8.73 2.72 -4.89
CA LEU A 121 -9.56 2.50 -3.71
C LEU A 121 -10.98 2.15 -4.17
N SER A 122 -11.50 1.01 -3.73
CA SER A 122 -12.85 0.55 -4.08
C SER A 122 -13.57 0.03 -2.86
N PHE A 123 -14.82 0.43 -2.70
CA PHE A 123 -15.68 -0.04 -1.62
C PHE A 123 -17.16 0.23 -1.94
N VAL A 124 -18.06 -0.40 -1.20
CA VAL A 124 -19.48 -0.06 -1.23
C VAL A 124 -19.71 1.02 -0.19
N CYS A 125 -20.19 2.19 -0.61
CA CYS A 125 -20.42 3.31 0.29
C CYS A 125 -21.45 2.91 1.36
N PRO A 126 -21.13 3.01 2.66
CA PRO A 126 -22.06 2.58 3.72
C PRO A 126 -23.27 3.48 3.86
N ILE A 127 -23.24 4.67 3.27
CA ILE A 127 -24.32 5.65 3.33
C ILE A 127 -25.23 5.58 2.12
N SER A 128 -24.64 5.69 0.90
CA SER A 128 -25.39 5.65 -0.36
C SER A 128 -25.65 4.23 -0.87
N LYS A 129 -24.94 3.23 -0.34
CA LYS A 129 -24.98 1.82 -0.78
C LYS A 129 -24.53 1.58 -2.22
N GLY A 130 -24.00 2.61 -2.88
CA GLY A 130 -23.43 2.47 -4.22
C GLY A 130 -21.98 2.05 -4.21
N LYS A 131 -21.53 1.38 -5.29
CA LYS A 131 -20.12 1.07 -5.47
C LYS A 131 -19.33 2.36 -5.71
N SER A 132 -18.25 2.53 -4.97
CA SER A 132 -17.32 3.64 -5.13
C SER A 132 -15.97 3.09 -5.57
N HIS A 133 -15.47 3.60 -6.69
CA HIS A 133 -14.19 3.19 -7.25
C HIS A 133 -13.40 4.44 -7.64
N TYR A 134 -12.21 4.59 -7.07
CA TYR A 134 -11.34 5.71 -7.33
C TYR A 134 -9.98 5.21 -7.78
N GLN A 135 -9.42 5.83 -8.81
CA GLN A 135 -8.12 5.49 -9.35
C GLN A 135 -7.40 6.75 -9.84
N LEU A 136 -6.12 6.82 -9.56
CA LEU A 136 -5.26 7.91 -10.04
C LEU A 136 -4.84 7.74 -11.49
#